data_0cffa36ab9be33451a212b3af895df43
#
_entry.id   0cffa36ab9be33451a212b3af895df43
#
_cell.length_a   1.000
_cell.length_b   1.000
_cell.length_c   1.000
_cell.angle_alpha   90.00
_cell.angle_beta   90.00
_cell.angle_gamma   90.00
#
_symmetry.space_group_name_H-M   'P 1'
#
loop_
_entity.id
_entity.type
_entity.pdbx_description
1 polymer ?
#
loop_
_entity_poly.entity_id
_entity_poly.type
_entity_poly.pdbx_seq_one_letter_code
_entity_poly.pdbx_strand_id
1 'polypeptide(L)'
;MRNVQINSNFLYLCGRKMKRMTNYLEELNESQRNAVLYNDGPSSVIAGAWAGKPRVRASKLAYLLEQGYKPWSILALTFTNKAAREMKERIARRVGEEARYLWMGTFHSIFSRILRAEAQVIGFTSSFTIYDSSDSKSLI
;
A
#
# COMPACT_ATOMS: atom_id res chain seq x y z
N MET A 1 18.34 23.86 -28.82
CA MET A 1 17.89 24.15 -27.45
C MET A 1 16.39 24.36 -27.49
N ARG A 2 15.59 23.39 -27.00
CA ARG A 2 14.12 23.54 -26.93
C ARG A 2 13.76 24.13 -25.58
N ASN A 3 13.25 25.37 -25.58
CA ASN A 3 12.68 26.00 -24.38
C ASN A 3 11.42 25.23 -23.97
N VAL A 4 11.49 24.51 -22.85
CA VAL A 4 10.32 23.91 -22.19
C VAL A 4 9.65 25.04 -21.39
N GLN A 5 8.57 25.58 -21.92
CA GLN A 5 7.69 26.47 -21.14
C GLN A 5 6.99 25.65 -20.07
N ILE A 6 7.41 25.81 -18.83
CA ILE A 6 6.75 25.21 -17.68
C ILE A 6 5.50 26.06 -17.37
N ASN A 7 4.33 25.46 -17.59
CA ASN A 7 3.04 26.11 -17.33
C ASN A 7 2.92 26.40 -15.81
N SER A 8 2.62 27.65 -15.47
CA SER A 8 2.48 28.13 -14.08
C SER A 8 1.44 27.31 -13.25
N ASN A 9 0.44 26.74 -13.91
CA ASN A 9 -0.52 25.82 -13.28
C ASN A 9 0.12 24.49 -12.82
N PHE A 10 1.14 24.02 -13.52
CA PHE A 10 1.88 22.80 -13.14
C PHE A 10 2.71 23.03 -11.88
N LEU A 11 3.33 24.19 -11.75
CA LEU A 11 4.06 24.59 -10.54
C LEU A 11 3.14 24.79 -9.34
N TYR A 12 1.92 25.30 -9.55
CA TYR A 12 0.92 25.48 -8.50
C TYR A 12 0.35 24.14 -7.98
N LEU A 13 0.13 23.18 -8.87
CA LEU A 13 -0.28 21.81 -8.52
C LEU A 13 0.86 21.04 -7.85
N CYS A 14 2.08 21.22 -8.31
CA CYS A 14 3.28 20.62 -7.72
C CYS A 14 3.53 21.21 -6.31
N GLY A 15 3.39 22.51 -6.11
CA GLY A 15 3.52 23.16 -4.81
C GLY A 15 2.46 22.74 -3.79
N ARG A 16 1.19 22.52 -4.21
CA ARG A 16 0.14 21.96 -3.35
C ARG A 16 0.40 20.50 -3.00
N LYS A 17 0.90 19.73 -3.94
CA LYS A 17 1.27 18.32 -3.71
C LYS A 17 2.45 18.26 -2.72
N MET A 18 3.48 19.08 -2.91
CA MET A 18 4.61 19.17 -1.99
C MET A 18 4.21 19.61 -0.57
N LYS A 19 3.31 20.57 -0.41
CA LYS A 19 2.86 21.06 0.91
C LYS A 19 2.03 20.04 1.69
N ARG A 20 1.33 19.10 1.01
CA ARG A 20 0.70 17.92 1.63
C ARG A 20 1.71 16.84 1.99
N MET A 21 2.82 16.77 1.25
CA MET A 21 3.83 15.73 1.32
C MET A 21 4.74 15.86 2.55
N THR A 22 5.08 17.06 2.97
CA THR A 22 5.97 17.30 4.11
C THR A 22 5.29 17.04 5.46
N ASN A 23 3.98 17.25 5.56
CA ASN A 23 3.28 17.25 6.83
C ASN A 23 3.25 15.87 7.54
N TYR A 24 3.15 14.75 6.82
CA TYR A 24 3.09 13.43 7.47
C TYR A 24 4.45 12.90 7.96
N LEU A 25 5.56 13.39 7.39
CA LEU A 25 6.91 13.05 7.88
C LEU A 25 7.25 13.84 9.15
N GLU A 26 6.70 15.04 9.31
CA GLU A 26 6.87 15.85 10.52
C GLU A 26 6.14 15.25 11.73
N GLU A 27 5.03 14.51 11.49
CA GLU A 27 4.30 13.77 12.52
C GLU A 27 5.03 12.52 13.04
N LEU A 28 6.15 12.14 12.42
CA LEU A 28 6.91 10.95 12.76
C LEU A 28 8.12 11.30 13.61
N ASN A 29 8.42 10.46 14.60
CA ASN A 29 9.71 10.54 15.27
C ASN A 29 10.85 10.08 14.33
N GLU A 30 12.09 10.31 14.74
CA GLU A 30 13.27 10.03 13.91
C GLU A 30 13.33 8.57 13.43
N SER A 31 13.15 7.61 14.33
CA SER A 31 13.17 6.18 13.99
C SER A 31 12.05 5.79 13.01
N GLN A 32 10.86 6.35 13.20
CA GLN A 32 9.73 6.14 12.30
C GLN A 32 9.98 6.76 10.92
N ARG A 33 10.55 7.95 10.89
CA ARG A 33 10.94 8.66 9.66
C ARG A 33 11.99 7.87 8.89
N ASN A 34 13.03 7.39 9.56
CA ASN A 34 14.06 6.56 8.95
C ASN A 34 13.47 5.28 8.34
N ALA A 35 12.53 4.61 9.03
CA ALA A 35 11.83 3.45 8.51
C ALA A 35 10.97 3.76 7.26
N VAL A 36 10.38 4.96 7.18
CA VAL A 36 9.63 5.40 6.00
C VAL A 36 10.55 5.72 4.83
N LEU A 37 11.65 6.38 5.07
CA LEU A 37 12.57 6.83 4.01
C LEU A 37 13.45 5.71 3.46
N TYR A 38 13.78 4.68 4.28
CA TYR A 38 14.60 3.56 3.83
C TYR A 38 13.95 2.79 2.67
N ASN A 39 14.64 2.68 1.54
CA ASN A 39 14.12 2.06 0.31
C ASN A 39 15.14 1.19 -0.44
N ASP A 40 16.31 0.94 0.15
CA ASP A 40 17.45 0.29 -0.51
C ASP A 40 17.41 -1.25 -0.46
N GLY A 41 16.32 -1.82 0.08
CA GLY A 41 16.17 -3.27 0.15
C GLY A 41 15.16 -3.75 1.19
N PRO A 42 15.13 -5.05 1.47
CA PRO A 42 14.27 -5.63 2.49
C PRO A 42 14.54 -5.00 3.86
N SER A 43 13.48 -4.64 4.57
CA SER A 43 13.58 -4.06 5.91
C SER A 43 12.55 -4.65 6.87
N SER A 44 12.93 -4.76 8.15
CA SER A 44 12.03 -5.18 9.22
C SER A 44 11.96 -4.09 10.28
N VAL A 45 10.73 -3.71 10.66
CA VAL A 45 10.48 -2.71 11.70
C VAL A 45 9.93 -3.41 12.93
N ILE A 46 10.78 -3.54 13.96
CA ILE A 46 10.41 -4.08 15.26
C ILE A 46 9.92 -2.93 16.13
N ALA A 47 8.67 -3.00 16.60
CA ALA A 47 8.08 -1.94 17.38
C ALA A 47 7.03 -2.50 18.34
N GLY A 48 6.92 -1.93 19.54
CA GLY A 48 5.92 -2.27 20.53
C GLY A 48 4.46 -2.00 20.05
N ALA A 49 3.48 -2.47 20.80
CA ALA A 49 2.06 -2.37 20.43
C ALA A 49 1.60 -0.93 20.15
N TRP A 50 2.11 0.03 20.92
CA TRP A 50 1.73 1.46 20.85
C TRP A 50 2.68 2.34 20.03
N ALA A 51 3.66 1.74 19.36
CA ALA A 51 4.72 2.46 18.62
C ALA A 51 4.29 3.06 17.27
N GLY A 52 3.00 3.19 16.99
CA GLY A 52 2.51 3.84 15.79
C GLY A 52 2.72 3.07 14.48
N LYS A 53 2.90 1.74 14.53
CA LYS A 53 3.09 0.88 13.33
C LYS A 53 2.12 1.16 12.18
N PRO A 54 0.80 1.36 12.40
CA PRO A 54 -0.13 1.67 11.31
C PRO A 54 0.16 3.02 10.65
N ARG A 55 0.66 4.00 11.42
CA ARG A 55 1.06 5.32 10.91
C ARG A 55 2.28 5.20 10.01
N VAL A 56 3.32 4.49 10.44
CA VAL A 56 4.54 4.25 9.66
C VAL A 56 4.22 3.58 8.33
N ARG A 57 3.39 2.53 8.33
CA ARG A 57 2.97 1.84 7.10
C ARG A 57 2.22 2.76 6.14
N ALA A 58 1.26 3.54 6.63
CA ALA A 58 0.52 4.48 5.80
C ALA A 58 1.44 5.58 5.23
N SER A 59 2.37 6.09 6.02
CA SER A 59 3.36 7.07 5.58
C SER A 59 4.33 6.49 4.56
N LYS A 60 4.76 5.23 4.72
CA LYS A 60 5.60 4.53 3.74
C LYS A 60 4.92 4.41 2.38
N LEU A 61 3.64 4.04 2.36
CA LEU A 61 2.88 3.91 1.12
C LEU A 61 2.69 5.28 0.43
N ALA A 62 2.40 6.33 1.19
CA ALA A 62 2.36 7.68 0.66
C ALA A 62 3.72 8.09 0.07
N TYR A 63 4.80 7.83 0.78
CA TYR A 63 6.16 8.11 0.33
C TYR A 63 6.50 7.38 -0.98
N LEU A 64 6.17 6.09 -1.10
CA LEU A 64 6.42 5.34 -2.34
C LEU A 64 5.67 5.93 -3.54
N LEU A 65 4.41 6.32 -3.36
CA LEU A 65 3.64 6.99 -4.42
C LEU A 65 4.26 8.33 -4.82
N GLU A 66 4.78 9.07 -3.85
CA GLU A 66 5.49 10.34 -4.09
C GLU A 66 6.81 10.14 -4.83
N GLN A 67 7.52 9.05 -4.57
CA GLN A 67 8.72 8.66 -5.32
C GLN A 67 8.41 8.19 -6.76
N GLY A 68 7.13 8.19 -7.17
CA GLY A 68 6.71 7.83 -8.52
C GLY A 68 6.43 6.36 -8.74
N TYR A 69 6.44 5.53 -7.68
CA TYR A 69 5.98 4.15 -7.80
C TYR A 69 4.50 4.14 -8.17
N LYS A 70 4.15 3.29 -9.13
CA LYS A 70 2.77 3.21 -9.60
C LYS A 70 1.90 2.50 -8.56
N PRO A 71 0.66 2.96 -8.30
CA PRO A 71 -0.22 2.35 -7.30
C PRO A 71 -0.40 0.83 -7.48
N TRP A 72 -0.53 0.38 -8.71
CA TRP A 72 -0.72 -1.05 -9.04
C TRP A 72 0.54 -1.90 -8.87
N SER A 73 1.72 -1.32 -8.70
CA SER A 73 2.96 -2.03 -8.38
C SER A 73 3.20 -2.17 -6.88
N ILE A 74 2.32 -1.62 -6.05
CA ILE A 74 2.45 -1.63 -4.59
C ILE A 74 1.44 -2.62 -3.99
N LEU A 75 1.98 -3.59 -3.24
CA LEU A 75 1.21 -4.59 -2.52
C LEU A 75 1.33 -4.37 -1.00
N ALA A 76 0.19 -4.15 -0.34
CA ALA A 76 0.13 -3.94 1.10
C ALA A 76 -0.81 -4.95 1.76
N LEU A 77 -0.24 -5.88 2.50
CA LEU A 77 -0.95 -7.01 3.10
C LEU A 77 -1.12 -6.84 4.62
N THR A 78 -2.25 -7.31 5.11
CA THR A 78 -2.55 -7.41 6.54
C THR A 78 -3.10 -8.79 6.88
N PHE A 79 -3.14 -9.11 8.15
CA PHE A 79 -3.70 -10.38 8.59
C PHE A 79 -5.22 -10.33 8.74
N THR A 80 -5.78 -9.22 9.21
CA THR A 80 -7.21 -9.10 9.50
C THR A 80 -7.92 -8.11 8.59
N ASN A 81 -9.21 -8.35 8.32
CA ASN A 81 -10.06 -7.44 7.53
C ASN A 81 -10.20 -6.06 8.20
N LYS A 82 -10.24 -6.03 9.54
CA LYS A 82 -10.27 -4.78 10.31
C LYS A 82 -9.02 -3.94 10.03
N ALA A 83 -7.83 -4.55 10.13
CA ALA A 83 -6.57 -3.85 9.85
C ALA A 83 -6.46 -3.42 8.38
N ALA A 84 -6.97 -4.21 7.43
CA ALA A 84 -7.02 -3.84 6.02
C ALA A 84 -7.90 -2.60 5.78
N ARG A 85 -9.07 -2.54 6.40
CA ARG A 85 -9.99 -1.40 6.31
C ARG A 85 -9.37 -0.14 6.89
N GLU A 86 -8.85 -0.21 8.12
CA GLU A 86 -8.18 0.92 8.76
C GLU A 86 -7.00 1.44 7.94
N MET A 87 -6.21 0.54 7.36
CA MET A 87 -5.09 0.90 6.49
C MET A 87 -5.58 1.63 5.24
N LYS A 88 -6.60 1.11 4.55
CA LYS A 88 -7.20 1.75 3.37
C LYS A 88 -7.69 3.17 3.68
N GLU A 89 -8.42 3.34 4.77
CA GLU A 89 -8.94 4.65 5.18
C GLU A 89 -7.83 5.65 5.47
N ARG A 90 -6.78 5.22 6.19
CA ARG A 90 -5.62 6.08 6.51
C ARG A 90 -4.87 6.52 5.26
N ILE A 91 -4.69 5.60 4.31
CA ILE A 91 -4.00 5.90 3.06
C ILE A 91 -4.86 6.81 2.18
N ALA A 92 -6.16 6.53 2.04
CA ALA A 92 -7.08 7.36 1.27
C ALA A 92 -7.12 8.83 1.76
N ARG A 93 -7.04 9.04 3.07
CA ARG A 93 -6.93 10.41 3.63
C ARG A 93 -5.65 11.14 3.23
N ARG A 94 -4.56 10.42 2.96
CA ARG A 94 -3.25 10.99 2.64
C ARG A 94 -3.04 11.18 1.15
N VAL A 95 -3.32 10.14 0.36
CA VAL A 95 -3.03 10.12 -1.09
C VAL A 95 -4.28 10.31 -1.96
N GLY A 96 -5.47 10.35 -1.34
CA GLY A 96 -6.74 10.58 -2.05
C GLY A 96 -7.13 9.40 -2.95
N GLU A 97 -7.61 9.73 -4.16
CA GLU A 97 -8.16 8.77 -5.12
C GLU A 97 -7.17 7.69 -5.58
N GLU A 98 -5.87 7.95 -5.54
CA GLU A 98 -4.83 6.99 -5.93
C GLU A 98 -4.82 5.75 -5.04
N ALA A 99 -5.33 5.86 -3.80
CA ALA A 99 -5.41 4.76 -2.85
C ALA A 99 -6.23 3.57 -3.37
N ARG A 100 -7.21 3.78 -4.25
CA ARG A 100 -8.07 2.72 -4.80
C ARG A 100 -7.34 1.76 -5.74
N TYR A 101 -6.25 2.21 -6.36
CA TYR A 101 -5.46 1.41 -7.29
C TYR A 101 -4.35 0.60 -6.61
N LEU A 102 -4.13 0.81 -5.30
CA LEU A 102 -3.20 0.02 -4.52
C LEU A 102 -3.76 -1.39 -4.26
N TRP A 103 -2.90 -2.38 -4.34
CA TRP A 103 -3.24 -3.74 -3.93
C TRP A 103 -3.20 -3.85 -2.41
N MET A 104 -4.34 -3.57 -1.76
CA MET A 104 -4.46 -3.57 -0.30
C MET A 104 -5.55 -4.52 0.18
N GLY A 105 -5.20 -5.41 1.09
CA GLY A 105 -6.15 -6.35 1.67
C GLY A 105 -5.51 -7.32 2.65
N THR A 106 -6.26 -8.36 3.00
CA THR A 106 -5.69 -9.50 3.71
C THR A 106 -4.96 -10.42 2.74
N PHE A 107 -4.05 -11.25 3.26
CA PHE A 107 -3.38 -12.28 2.46
C PHE A 107 -4.40 -13.09 1.66
N HIS A 108 -5.41 -13.65 2.31
CA HIS A 108 -6.44 -14.48 1.66
C HIS A 108 -7.15 -13.73 0.54
N SER A 109 -7.59 -12.49 0.77
CA SER A 109 -8.36 -11.74 -0.24
C SER A 109 -7.54 -11.37 -1.47
N ILE A 110 -6.29 -11.00 -1.29
CA ILE A 110 -5.41 -10.60 -2.39
C ILE A 110 -4.93 -11.82 -3.17
N PHE A 111 -4.44 -12.86 -2.47
CA PHE A 111 -3.96 -14.07 -3.14
C PHE A 111 -5.09 -14.84 -3.83
N SER A 112 -6.31 -14.85 -3.28
CA SER A 112 -7.48 -15.40 -4.00
C SER A 112 -7.74 -14.70 -5.32
N ARG A 113 -7.57 -13.37 -5.37
CA ARG A 113 -7.71 -12.61 -6.61
C ARG A 113 -6.61 -12.95 -7.61
N ILE A 114 -5.36 -13.02 -7.16
CA ILE A 114 -4.21 -13.38 -8.01
C ILE A 114 -4.40 -14.80 -8.56
N LEU A 115 -4.71 -15.77 -7.69
CA LEU A 115 -4.92 -17.15 -8.10
C LEU A 115 -6.07 -17.32 -9.11
N ARG A 116 -7.15 -16.55 -8.96
CA ARG A 116 -8.24 -16.59 -9.95
C ARG A 116 -7.86 -15.95 -11.28
N ALA A 117 -7.08 -14.88 -11.28
CA ALA A 117 -6.58 -14.26 -12.49
C ALA A 117 -5.62 -15.19 -13.27
N GLU A 118 -4.77 -15.92 -12.53
CA GLU A 118 -3.74 -16.81 -13.08
C GLU A 118 -4.14 -18.31 -13.04
N ALA A 119 -5.43 -18.61 -12.83
CA ALA A 119 -5.92 -19.98 -12.62
C ALA A 119 -5.49 -20.96 -13.73
N GLN A 120 -5.53 -20.52 -14.97
CA GLN A 120 -5.15 -21.34 -16.12
C GLN A 120 -3.67 -21.75 -16.10
N VAL A 121 -2.79 -20.89 -15.59
CA VAL A 121 -1.35 -21.17 -15.49
C VAL A 121 -1.08 -22.34 -14.53
N ILE A 122 -1.92 -22.48 -13.51
CA ILE A 122 -1.82 -23.57 -12.51
C ILE A 122 -2.77 -24.75 -12.79
N GLY A 123 -3.38 -24.79 -13.98
CA GLY A 123 -4.25 -25.89 -14.42
C GLY A 123 -5.66 -25.89 -13.83
N PHE A 124 -6.14 -24.76 -13.31
CA PHE A 124 -7.49 -24.62 -12.77
C PHE A 124 -8.37 -23.70 -13.61
N THR A 125 -9.67 -23.77 -13.42
CA THR A 125 -10.62 -22.77 -13.90
C THR A 125 -10.71 -21.62 -12.93
N SER A 126 -11.07 -20.41 -13.38
CA SER A 126 -11.22 -19.24 -12.48
C SER A 126 -12.32 -19.38 -11.43
N SER A 127 -13.19 -20.39 -11.57
CA SER A 127 -14.30 -20.70 -10.65
C SER A 127 -13.95 -21.70 -9.55
N PHE A 128 -12.67 -22.03 -9.35
CA PHE A 128 -12.27 -22.96 -8.29
C PHE A 128 -12.65 -22.47 -6.88
N THR A 129 -12.94 -23.39 -5.99
CA THR A 129 -13.26 -23.12 -4.59
C THR A 129 -11.99 -23.18 -3.74
N ILE A 130 -11.88 -22.26 -2.80
CA ILE A 130 -10.81 -22.26 -1.79
C ILE A 130 -11.41 -22.81 -0.51
N TYR A 131 -10.94 -23.97 -0.08
CA TYR A 131 -11.36 -24.60 1.16
C TYR A 131 -10.63 -24.01 2.36
N ASP A 132 -11.34 -23.84 3.46
CA ASP A 132 -10.75 -23.57 4.75
C ASP A 132 -10.39 -24.87 5.51
N SER A 133 -9.90 -24.73 6.74
CA SER A 133 -9.53 -25.90 7.56
C SER A 133 -10.72 -26.75 7.96
N SER A 134 -11.93 -26.21 8.06
CA SER A 134 -13.15 -26.94 8.38
C SER A 134 -13.66 -27.69 7.17
N ASP A 135 -13.64 -27.07 6.00
CA ASP A 135 -14.01 -27.72 4.74
C ASP A 135 -13.09 -28.90 4.45
N SER A 136 -11.77 -28.73 4.65
CA SER A 136 -10.78 -29.79 4.45
C SER A 136 -11.01 -30.99 5.37
N LYS A 137 -11.41 -30.76 6.63
CA LYS A 137 -11.72 -31.84 7.59
C LYS A 137 -13.00 -32.60 7.25
N SER A 138 -13.94 -31.95 6.56
CA SER A 138 -15.20 -32.57 6.16
C SER A 138 -15.05 -33.47 4.93
N LEU A 139 -13.91 -33.39 4.22
CA LEU A 139 -13.61 -34.19 3.03
C LEU A 139 -12.80 -35.46 3.34
N ILE A 140 -12.30 -35.62 4.57
CA ILE A 140 -11.55 -36.77 5.07
C ILE A 140 -12.47 -37.65 5.91
#